data_352741f297497804edb1d9c95080bff1
#
_entry.id   352741f297497804edb1d9c95080bff1
#
_cell.length_a   1.000
_cell.length_b   1.000
_cell.length_c   1.000
_cell.angle_alpha   90.00
_cell.angle_beta   90.00
_cell.angle_gamma   90.00
#
_symmetry.space_group_name_H-M   'P 1'
#
loop_
_entity.id
_entity.type
_entity.pdbx_description
1 polymer ?
#
loop_
_entity_poly.entity_id
_entity_poly.type
_entity_poly.pdbx_seq_one_letter_code
_entity_poly.pdbx_strand_id
1 'polypeptide(L)'
;MATKIFCLILNYNQPRDTLHCAKSILASRLPPSTEIILIDNGPRSLKSFFAQHLPKCQYLKSPGNIGFAAGNNQGIQLALTKGATHILIINPDVTVPPHFLYPLLQTLHAHPRAGLVAPAHTEGKGSYGLGGRLNWTLCSFPHDNVTNLPTHPKSYDLLTFACVLIKKEVFLHAGLMDERYFLYLEDVDYCVTAKRAGFNLLLDPQVVVTHRTSSSFADPRAKIKYSFRSSFIFIRKWYRFPGNLLPILHTIYFYPSTYLLWTWKIFRRKM
;
A
#
# COMPACT_ATOMS: atom_id res chain seq x y z
N MET A 1 14.75 -20.02 -11.07
CA MET A 1 14.17 -20.40 -9.77
C MET A 1 12.64 -20.46 -9.91
N ALA A 2 11.96 -21.36 -9.22
CA ALA A 2 10.49 -21.42 -9.24
C ALA A 2 9.91 -20.16 -8.58
N THR A 3 8.83 -19.61 -9.14
CA THR A 3 8.13 -18.45 -8.59
C THR A 3 7.46 -18.82 -7.26
N LYS A 4 7.84 -18.15 -6.18
CA LYS A 4 7.22 -18.29 -4.85
C LYS A 4 6.70 -16.94 -4.37
N ILE A 5 5.38 -16.86 -4.12
CA ILE A 5 4.69 -15.60 -3.82
C ILE A 5 4.13 -15.64 -2.41
N PHE A 6 4.31 -14.58 -1.66
CA PHE A 6 3.63 -14.37 -0.39
C PHE A 6 2.70 -13.15 -0.49
N CYS A 7 1.41 -13.35 -0.19
CA CYS A 7 0.42 -12.29 -0.10
C CYS A 7 0.31 -11.86 1.38
N LEU A 8 0.66 -10.62 1.68
CA LEU A 8 0.64 -10.05 3.02
C LEU A 8 -0.62 -9.22 3.20
N ILE A 9 -1.46 -9.58 4.17
CA ILE A 9 -2.67 -8.82 4.53
C ILE A 9 -2.49 -8.31 5.96
N LEU A 10 -2.34 -6.99 6.11
CA LEU A 10 -2.20 -6.36 7.42
C LEU A 10 -3.57 -6.03 8.01
N ASN A 11 -3.97 -6.77 9.03
CA ASN A 11 -5.22 -6.53 9.76
C ASN A 11 -5.02 -5.57 10.92
N TYR A 12 -5.82 -4.50 10.96
CA TYR A 12 -5.98 -3.67 12.15
C TYR A 12 -7.46 -3.44 12.43
N ASN A 13 -8.01 -4.19 13.39
CA ASN A 13 -9.43 -4.12 13.82
C ASN A 13 -10.46 -4.32 12.69
N GLN A 14 -10.11 -4.98 11.58
CA GLN A 14 -10.96 -5.22 10.42
C GLN A 14 -11.01 -6.72 10.04
N PRO A 15 -11.38 -7.63 10.96
CA PRO A 15 -11.32 -9.06 10.72
C PRO A 15 -12.23 -9.53 9.59
N ARG A 16 -13.39 -8.88 9.39
CA ARG A 16 -14.34 -9.23 8.31
C ARG A 16 -13.81 -8.84 6.94
N ASP A 17 -13.22 -7.64 6.80
CA ASP A 17 -12.61 -7.21 5.54
C ASP A 17 -11.38 -8.06 5.22
N THR A 18 -10.52 -8.34 6.21
CA THR A 18 -9.39 -9.26 6.08
C THR A 18 -9.82 -10.64 5.61
N LEU A 19 -10.90 -11.18 6.18
CA LEU A 19 -11.48 -12.45 5.76
C LEU A 19 -11.97 -12.40 4.31
N HIS A 20 -12.66 -11.33 3.93
CA HIS A 20 -13.17 -11.14 2.56
C HIS A 20 -12.03 -11.02 1.54
N CYS A 21 -11.02 -10.21 1.83
CA CYS A 21 -9.82 -10.07 1.01
C CYS A 21 -9.12 -11.42 0.83
N ALA A 22 -8.81 -12.12 1.91
CA ALA A 22 -8.14 -13.42 1.86
C ALA A 22 -8.95 -14.46 1.07
N LYS A 23 -10.28 -14.51 1.25
CA LYS A 23 -11.17 -15.39 0.46
C LYS A 23 -11.17 -15.04 -1.02
N SER A 24 -11.14 -13.75 -1.40
CA SER A 24 -11.04 -13.36 -2.82
C SER A 24 -9.73 -13.82 -3.46
N ILE A 25 -8.62 -13.76 -2.72
CA ILE A 25 -7.33 -14.27 -3.18
C ILE A 25 -7.39 -15.80 -3.33
N LEU A 26 -7.88 -16.52 -2.31
CA LEU A 26 -7.97 -17.99 -2.34
C LEU A 26 -8.93 -18.52 -3.43
N ALA A 27 -9.96 -17.76 -3.79
CA ALA A 27 -10.90 -18.08 -4.87
C ALA A 27 -10.33 -17.78 -6.26
N SER A 28 -9.26 -17.00 -6.36
CA SER A 28 -8.62 -16.69 -7.63
C SER A 28 -7.69 -17.82 -8.09
N ARG A 29 -7.40 -17.86 -9.40
CA ARG A 29 -6.36 -18.75 -9.92
C ARG A 29 -5.00 -18.22 -9.53
N LEU A 30 -4.28 -18.98 -8.73
CA LEU A 30 -2.98 -18.62 -8.18
C LEU A 30 -1.86 -19.47 -8.78
N PRO A 31 -0.64 -18.93 -8.92
CA PRO A 31 0.56 -19.74 -9.11
C PRO A 31 0.71 -20.77 -7.97
N PRO A 32 1.20 -22.00 -8.26
CA PRO A 32 1.19 -23.13 -7.31
C PRO A 32 1.84 -22.84 -5.95
N SER A 33 2.90 -22.02 -5.94
CA SER A 33 3.65 -21.67 -4.71
C SER A 33 3.22 -20.29 -4.17
N THR A 34 1.90 -20.04 -4.08
CA THR A 34 1.36 -18.82 -3.48
C THR A 34 0.84 -19.09 -2.07
N GLU A 35 1.33 -18.34 -1.09
CA GLU A 35 0.95 -18.44 0.32
C GLU A 35 0.41 -17.10 0.82
N ILE A 36 -0.46 -17.12 1.84
CA ILE A 36 -1.02 -15.90 2.46
C ILE A 36 -0.51 -15.80 3.89
N ILE A 37 0.00 -14.64 4.27
CA ILE A 37 0.35 -14.29 5.66
C ILE A 37 -0.63 -13.22 6.13
N LEU A 38 -1.37 -13.53 7.17
CA LEU A 38 -2.26 -12.60 7.87
C LEU A 38 -1.48 -11.98 9.03
N ILE A 39 -1.21 -10.70 8.94
CA ILE A 39 -0.48 -9.95 9.96
C ILE A 39 -1.51 -9.26 10.86
N ASP A 40 -1.64 -9.71 12.10
CA ASP A 40 -2.59 -9.15 13.05
C ASP A 40 -1.93 -8.05 13.88
N ASN A 41 -2.15 -6.82 13.46
CA ASN A 41 -1.63 -5.59 14.06
C ASN A 41 -2.59 -5.00 15.11
N GLY A 42 -3.66 -5.72 15.46
CA GLY A 42 -4.66 -5.29 16.44
C GLY A 42 -4.21 -5.50 17.89
N PRO A 43 -4.93 -4.91 18.86
CA PRO A 43 -4.60 -5.03 20.29
C PRO A 43 -4.90 -6.42 20.86
N ARG A 44 -5.88 -7.13 20.30
CA ARG A 44 -6.27 -8.48 20.72
C ARG A 44 -5.91 -9.49 19.63
N SER A 45 -5.50 -10.70 20.03
CA SER A 45 -5.20 -11.76 19.07
C SER A 45 -6.48 -12.30 18.43
N LEU A 46 -6.47 -12.36 17.09
CA LEU A 46 -7.52 -12.95 16.27
C LEU A 46 -7.14 -14.35 15.75
N LYS A 47 -6.14 -15.00 16.39
CA LYS A 47 -5.62 -16.30 15.95
C LYS A 47 -6.72 -17.35 15.78
N SER A 48 -7.57 -17.54 16.78
CA SER A 48 -8.66 -18.54 16.74
C SER A 48 -9.68 -18.23 15.65
N PHE A 49 -10.03 -16.95 15.47
CA PHE A 49 -10.92 -16.51 14.40
C PHE A 49 -10.36 -16.84 13.02
N PHE A 50 -9.09 -16.47 12.74
CA PHE A 50 -8.49 -16.74 11.45
C PHE A 50 -8.18 -18.22 11.23
N ALA A 51 -7.79 -18.97 12.28
CA ALA A 51 -7.59 -20.41 12.16
C ALA A 51 -8.88 -21.15 11.76
N GLN A 52 -10.02 -20.73 12.29
CA GLN A 52 -11.32 -21.31 11.95
C GLN A 52 -11.75 -21.00 10.50
N HIS A 53 -11.54 -19.76 10.03
CA HIS A 53 -12.10 -19.30 8.76
C HIS A 53 -11.11 -19.37 7.59
N LEU A 54 -9.81 -19.35 7.86
CA LEU A 54 -8.71 -19.32 6.91
C LEU A 54 -7.58 -20.29 7.31
N PRO A 55 -7.86 -21.60 7.46
CA PRO A 55 -6.90 -22.58 8.02
C PRO A 55 -5.64 -22.74 7.15
N LYS A 56 -5.69 -22.35 5.87
CA LYS A 56 -4.55 -22.43 4.95
C LYS A 56 -3.63 -21.18 5.00
N CYS A 57 -4.04 -20.13 5.72
CA CYS A 57 -3.26 -18.91 5.84
C CYS A 57 -2.32 -18.98 7.04
N GLN A 58 -1.12 -18.45 6.89
CA GLN A 58 -0.21 -18.29 8.02
C GLN A 58 -0.65 -17.07 8.85
N TYR A 59 -0.57 -17.20 10.16
CA TYR A 59 -0.92 -16.13 11.09
C TYR A 59 0.32 -15.60 11.78
N LEU A 60 0.50 -14.27 11.73
CA LEU A 60 1.57 -13.55 12.40
C LEU A 60 0.95 -12.48 13.32
N LYS A 61 1.29 -12.48 14.60
CA LYS A 61 0.83 -11.48 15.56
C LYS A 61 1.91 -10.44 15.81
N SER A 62 1.58 -9.18 15.56
CA SER A 62 2.39 -8.03 15.99
C SER A 62 2.22 -7.76 17.49
N PRO A 63 3.19 -7.13 18.15
CA PRO A 63 3.08 -6.78 19.58
C PRO A 63 1.89 -5.86 19.93
N GLY A 64 1.32 -5.22 18.91
CA GLY A 64 0.20 -4.28 18.98
C GLY A 64 0.11 -3.51 17.68
N ASN A 65 -0.54 -2.33 17.67
CA ASN A 65 -0.54 -1.47 16.51
C ASN A 65 0.80 -0.75 16.38
N ILE A 66 1.69 -1.33 15.59
CA ILE A 66 3.03 -0.78 15.30
C ILE A 66 3.09 0.05 14.00
N GLY A 67 1.93 0.30 13.38
CA GLY A 67 1.83 1.04 12.13
C GLY A 67 1.87 0.15 10.89
N PHE A 68 1.70 0.78 9.71
CA PHE A 68 1.62 0.05 8.43
C PHE A 68 2.99 -0.46 7.99
N ALA A 69 4.01 0.39 8.01
CA ALA A 69 5.36 0.02 7.58
C ALA A 69 5.95 -1.11 8.43
N ALA A 70 5.98 -0.94 9.76
CA ALA A 70 6.54 -1.94 10.67
C ALA A 70 5.77 -3.26 10.64
N GLY A 71 4.41 -3.19 10.56
CA GLY A 71 3.59 -4.39 10.45
C GLY A 71 3.88 -5.19 9.18
N ASN A 72 3.92 -4.54 8.02
CA ASN A 72 4.29 -5.20 6.76
C ASN A 72 5.71 -5.72 6.77
N ASN A 73 6.67 -4.99 7.36
CA ASN A 73 8.06 -5.43 7.45
C ASN A 73 8.20 -6.79 8.17
N GLN A 74 7.42 -7.05 9.21
CA GLN A 74 7.40 -8.37 9.85
C GLN A 74 6.98 -9.47 8.88
N GLY A 75 5.94 -9.22 8.09
CA GLY A 75 5.49 -10.16 7.06
C GLY A 75 6.50 -10.33 5.92
N ILE A 76 7.12 -9.22 5.47
CA ILE A 76 8.16 -9.22 4.43
C ILE A 76 9.36 -10.07 4.89
N GLN A 77 9.86 -9.85 6.09
CA GLN A 77 10.96 -10.61 6.65
C GLN A 77 10.64 -12.11 6.71
N LEU A 78 9.45 -12.48 7.23
CA LEU A 78 9.00 -13.87 7.27
C LEU A 78 8.89 -14.47 5.87
N ALA A 79 8.36 -13.75 4.89
CA ALA A 79 8.27 -14.20 3.50
C ALA A 79 9.66 -14.42 2.88
N LEU A 80 10.60 -13.50 3.09
CA LEU A 80 11.98 -13.60 2.59
C LEU A 80 12.71 -14.80 3.19
N THR A 81 12.60 -15.05 4.51
CA THR A 81 13.21 -16.24 5.15
C THR A 81 12.64 -17.55 4.63
N LYS A 82 11.39 -17.53 4.13
CA LYS A 82 10.73 -18.68 3.49
C LYS A 82 11.03 -18.80 1.99
N GLY A 83 11.92 -17.97 1.46
CA GLY A 83 12.36 -18.04 0.06
C GLY A 83 11.42 -17.36 -0.93
N ALA A 84 10.68 -16.32 -0.52
CA ALA A 84 9.87 -15.52 -1.42
C ALA A 84 10.69 -15.02 -2.61
N THR A 85 10.13 -15.12 -3.83
CA THR A 85 10.62 -14.43 -5.02
C THR A 85 9.86 -13.14 -5.27
N HIS A 86 8.59 -13.11 -4.85
CA HIS A 86 7.72 -11.94 -4.94
C HIS A 86 6.88 -11.83 -3.68
N ILE A 87 6.58 -10.60 -3.31
CA ILE A 87 5.72 -10.29 -2.17
C ILE A 87 4.61 -9.36 -2.66
N LEU A 88 3.36 -9.78 -2.45
CA LEU A 88 2.19 -8.95 -2.64
C LEU A 88 1.82 -8.32 -1.31
N ILE A 89 1.86 -7.00 -1.22
CA ILE A 89 1.25 -6.25 -0.12
C ILE A 89 -0.16 -5.89 -0.57
N ILE A 90 -1.16 -6.22 0.25
CA ILE A 90 -2.55 -5.95 -0.08
C ILE A 90 -3.33 -5.54 1.18
N ASN A 91 -4.11 -4.47 1.06
CA ASN A 91 -4.96 -3.98 2.14
C ASN A 91 -6.16 -4.92 2.40
N PRO A 92 -6.65 -4.99 3.63
CA PRO A 92 -7.78 -5.85 3.98
C PRO A 92 -9.10 -5.48 3.30
N ASP A 93 -9.26 -4.23 2.86
CA ASP A 93 -10.46 -3.71 2.18
C ASP A 93 -10.39 -3.80 0.64
N VAL A 94 -9.43 -4.57 0.12
CA VAL A 94 -9.29 -4.87 -1.31
C VAL A 94 -9.90 -6.22 -1.64
N THR A 95 -10.59 -6.28 -2.79
CA THR A 95 -11.08 -7.51 -3.41
C THR A 95 -10.44 -7.67 -4.77
N VAL A 96 -9.88 -8.85 -5.04
CA VAL A 96 -9.18 -9.14 -6.30
C VAL A 96 -10.06 -9.92 -7.28
N PRO A 97 -9.92 -9.71 -8.60
CA PRO A 97 -10.59 -10.52 -9.62
C PRO A 97 -9.91 -11.88 -9.79
N PRO A 98 -10.60 -12.86 -10.43
CA PRO A 98 -9.95 -14.10 -10.88
C PRO A 98 -8.71 -13.79 -11.73
N HIS A 99 -7.64 -14.58 -11.59
CA HIS A 99 -6.40 -14.47 -12.39
C HIS A 99 -5.55 -13.19 -12.17
N PHE A 100 -5.78 -12.38 -11.15
CA PHE A 100 -5.13 -11.08 -10.95
C PHE A 100 -3.60 -11.13 -10.88
N LEU A 101 -3.01 -12.21 -10.35
CA LEU A 101 -1.55 -12.31 -10.18
C LEU A 101 -0.80 -12.57 -11.50
N TYR A 102 -1.40 -13.30 -12.44
CA TYR A 102 -0.69 -13.68 -13.67
C TYR A 102 -0.31 -12.48 -14.53
N PRO A 103 -1.20 -11.52 -14.85
CA PRO A 103 -0.80 -10.32 -15.62
C PRO A 103 0.26 -9.51 -14.89
N LEU A 104 0.15 -9.33 -13.56
CA LEU A 104 1.15 -8.59 -12.78
C LEU A 104 2.54 -9.26 -12.87
N LEU A 105 2.60 -10.59 -12.77
CA LEU A 105 3.84 -11.33 -12.94
C LEU A 105 4.39 -11.21 -14.37
N GLN A 106 3.53 -11.30 -15.38
CA GLN A 106 3.91 -11.13 -16.79
C GLN A 106 4.49 -9.73 -17.03
N THR A 107 3.87 -8.70 -16.46
CA THR A 107 4.38 -7.31 -16.55
C THR A 107 5.76 -7.19 -15.89
N LEU A 108 5.98 -7.76 -14.70
CA LEU A 108 7.30 -7.76 -14.10
C LEU A 108 8.34 -8.57 -14.89
N HIS A 109 7.92 -9.64 -15.56
CA HIS A 109 8.80 -10.45 -16.41
C HIS A 109 9.16 -9.72 -17.71
N ALA A 110 8.17 -9.10 -18.36
CA ALA A 110 8.37 -8.35 -19.61
C ALA A 110 9.20 -7.07 -19.42
N HIS A 111 9.25 -6.56 -18.19
CA HIS A 111 10.00 -5.34 -17.84
C HIS A 111 11.08 -5.63 -16.77
N PRO A 112 12.30 -6.09 -17.15
CA PRO A 112 13.31 -6.52 -16.18
C PRO A 112 13.70 -5.47 -15.13
N ARG A 113 13.68 -4.18 -15.49
CA ARG A 113 13.93 -3.07 -14.55
C ARG A 113 12.75 -2.76 -13.62
N ALA A 114 11.55 -3.29 -13.90
CA ALA A 114 10.42 -3.11 -12.99
C ALA A 114 10.63 -3.92 -11.71
N GLY A 115 10.61 -3.24 -10.57
CA GLY A 115 10.68 -3.86 -9.25
C GLY A 115 9.32 -4.00 -8.60
N LEU A 116 8.42 -3.06 -8.90
CA LEU A 116 7.07 -3.01 -8.36
C LEU A 116 6.05 -2.94 -9.49
N VAL A 117 4.92 -3.62 -9.33
CA VAL A 117 3.76 -3.45 -10.19
C VAL A 117 2.49 -3.41 -9.34
N ALA A 118 1.63 -2.43 -9.61
CA ALA A 118 0.30 -2.32 -9.01
C ALA A 118 -0.80 -2.49 -10.06
N PRO A 119 -1.97 -3.05 -9.73
CA PRO A 119 -3.15 -2.97 -10.56
C PRO A 119 -3.78 -1.59 -10.51
N ALA A 120 -4.67 -1.28 -11.47
CA ALA A 120 -5.61 -0.18 -11.30
C ALA A 120 -6.61 -0.55 -10.18
N HIS A 121 -7.16 0.46 -9.51
CA HIS A 121 -8.17 0.24 -8.48
C HIS A 121 -9.44 1.05 -8.74
N THR A 122 -10.58 0.55 -8.29
CA THR A 122 -11.86 1.23 -8.40
C THR A 122 -12.63 1.15 -7.09
N GLU A 123 -13.41 2.20 -6.81
CA GLU A 123 -14.42 2.21 -5.74
C GLU A 123 -15.83 1.86 -6.26
N GLY A 124 -15.95 1.47 -7.54
CA GLY A 124 -17.24 1.17 -8.17
C GLY A 124 -18.02 2.39 -8.67
N LYS A 125 -17.39 3.58 -8.72
CA LYS A 125 -18.05 4.85 -9.09
C LYS A 125 -17.79 5.29 -10.54
N GLY A 126 -17.41 4.35 -11.42
CA GLY A 126 -17.12 4.66 -12.83
C GLY A 126 -15.79 5.36 -13.06
N SER A 127 -14.91 5.39 -12.06
CA SER A 127 -13.56 5.90 -12.17
C SER A 127 -12.55 4.90 -11.63
N TYR A 128 -11.32 4.99 -12.16
CA TYR A 128 -10.19 4.14 -11.81
C TYR A 128 -9.06 5.00 -11.28
N GLY A 129 -8.60 4.66 -10.07
CA GLY A 129 -7.38 5.21 -9.51
C GLY A 129 -6.16 4.48 -10.10
N LEU A 130 -5.19 5.27 -10.48
CA LEU A 130 -3.92 4.82 -11.04
C LEU A 130 -2.76 5.14 -10.10
N GLY A 131 -1.54 5.20 -10.64
CA GLY A 131 -0.37 5.67 -9.92
C GLY A 131 -0.37 7.18 -9.71
N GLY A 132 0.61 7.66 -9.01
CA GLY A 132 0.78 9.08 -8.69
C GLY A 132 2.09 9.66 -9.22
N ARG A 133 2.18 10.98 -9.09
CA ARG A 133 3.37 11.78 -9.40
C ARG A 133 3.90 12.43 -8.13
N LEU A 134 5.20 12.64 -8.10
CA LEU A 134 5.84 13.35 -7.00
C LEU A 134 6.17 14.79 -7.44
N ASN A 135 5.48 15.74 -6.83
CA ASN A 135 5.84 17.14 -6.95
C ASN A 135 6.89 17.50 -5.90
N TRP A 136 8.15 17.51 -6.31
CA TRP A 136 9.27 17.82 -5.43
C TRP A 136 9.24 19.26 -4.88
N THR A 137 8.67 20.20 -5.65
CA THR A 137 8.63 21.62 -5.24
C THR A 137 7.71 21.83 -4.03
N LEU A 138 6.55 21.17 -4.01
CA LEU A 138 5.54 21.34 -2.97
C LEU A 138 5.47 20.16 -1.99
N CYS A 139 6.26 19.10 -2.19
CA CYS A 139 6.11 17.85 -1.45
C CYS A 139 4.66 17.35 -1.48
N SER A 140 4.09 17.25 -2.67
CA SER A 140 2.71 16.78 -2.87
C SER A 140 2.66 15.58 -3.80
N PHE A 141 1.61 14.77 -3.65
CA PHE A 141 1.54 13.41 -4.20
C PHE A 141 0.20 13.20 -4.95
N PRO A 142 -0.07 13.96 -6.02
CA PRO A 142 -1.28 13.78 -6.80
C PRO A 142 -1.32 12.41 -7.48
N HIS A 143 -2.49 11.76 -7.41
CA HIS A 143 -2.77 10.50 -8.11
C HIS A 143 -3.63 10.75 -9.34
N ASP A 144 -3.35 10.01 -10.40
CA ASP A 144 -4.16 10.04 -11.61
C ASP A 144 -5.47 9.25 -11.36
N ASN A 145 -6.60 9.87 -11.69
CA ASN A 145 -7.91 9.22 -11.72
C ASN A 145 -8.49 9.38 -13.13
N VAL A 146 -8.98 8.30 -13.71
CA VAL A 146 -9.46 8.25 -15.09
C VAL A 146 -10.79 7.52 -15.18
N THR A 147 -11.59 7.84 -16.21
CA THR A 147 -12.80 7.09 -16.57
C THR A 147 -12.50 5.94 -17.53
N ASN A 148 -11.45 6.08 -18.33
CA ASN A 148 -11.01 5.05 -19.28
C ASN A 148 -9.59 4.59 -18.91
N LEU A 149 -9.43 3.28 -18.76
CA LEU A 149 -8.13 2.70 -18.46
C LEU A 149 -7.18 2.79 -19.65
N PRO A 150 -5.87 3.03 -19.43
CA PRO A 150 -4.86 2.84 -20.45
C PRO A 150 -4.84 1.38 -20.90
N THR A 151 -4.35 1.12 -22.12
CA THR A 151 -4.30 -0.22 -22.71
C THR A 151 -3.05 -1.01 -22.35
N HIS A 152 -2.00 -0.32 -21.90
CA HIS A 152 -0.69 -0.90 -21.62
C HIS A 152 -0.17 -0.48 -20.24
N PRO A 153 0.73 -1.27 -19.64
CA PRO A 153 1.41 -0.89 -18.41
C PRO A 153 2.11 0.47 -18.55
N LYS A 154 2.01 1.31 -17.51
CA LYS A 154 2.54 2.66 -17.48
C LYS A 154 3.42 2.88 -16.26
N SER A 155 4.55 3.59 -16.45
CA SER A 155 5.43 3.95 -15.33
C SER A 155 4.89 5.16 -14.58
N TYR A 156 5.03 5.11 -13.24
CA TYR A 156 4.64 6.17 -12.33
C TYR A 156 5.76 6.52 -11.36
N ASP A 157 5.66 7.69 -10.71
CA ASP A 157 6.56 8.00 -9.61
C ASP A 157 6.15 7.27 -8.33
N LEU A 158 4.86 7.07 -8.17
CA LEU A 158 4.23 6.53 -6.97
C LEU A 158 3.21 5.47 -7.34
N LEU A 159 3.15 4.41 -6.53
CA LEU A 159 2.09 3.40 -6.54
C LEU A 159 1.44 3.37 -5.18
N THR A 160 0.14 3.13 -5.11
CA THR A 160 -0.53 2.89 -3.83
C THR A 160 -0.27 1.47 -3.34
N PHE A 161 0.03 1.32 -2.06
CA PHE A 161 0.22 -0.01 -1.46
C PHE A 161 -1.10 -0.64 -0.99
N ALA A 162 -2.23 -0.17 -1.53
CA ALA A 162 -3.49 -0.89 -1.40
C ALA A 162 -3.41 -2.28 -2.04
N CYS A 163 -2.70 -2.41 -3.17
CA CYS A 163 -2.35 -3.70 -3.79
C CYS A 163 -1.10 -3.50 -4.65
N VAL A 164 0.03 -4.10 -4.28
CA VAL A 164 1.30 -3.98 -5.02
C VAL A 164 2.10 -5.25 -4.94
N LEU A 165 2.55 -5.75 -6.08
CA LEU A 165 3.45 -6.90 -6.20
C LEU A 165 4.88 -6.40 -6.35
N ILE A 166 5.78 -6.89 -5.49
CA ILE A 166 7.16 -6.41 -5.36
C ILE A 166 8.10 -7.59 -5.53
N LYS A 167 9.13 -7.45 -6.38
CA LYS A 167 10.21 -8.44 -6.51
C LYS A 167 11.07 -8.47 -5.24
N LYS A 168 11.55 -9.65 -4.87
CA LYS A 168 12.50 -9.85 -3.76
C LYS A 168 13.72 -8.93 -3.86
N GLU A 169 14.23 -8.74 -5.07
CA GLU A 169 15.41 -7.93 -5.35
C GLU A 169 15.28 -6.49 -4.87
N VAL A 170 14.04 -5.95 -4.88
CA VAL A 170 13.79 -4.60 -4.34
C VAL A 170 14.14 -4.53 -2.86
N PHE A 171 13.69 -5.51 -2.07
CA PHE A 171 13.99 -5.55 -0.63
C PHE A 171 15.47 -5.79 -0.35
N LEU A 172 16.16 -6.54 -1.21
CA LEU A 172 17.60 -6.78 -1.07
C LEU A 172 18.45 -5.54 -1.37
N HIS A 173 18.03 -4.67 -2.29
CA HIS A 173 18.81 -3.50 -2.71
C HIS A 173 18.32 -2.19 -2.08
N ALA A 174 17.02 -2.04 -1.89
CA ALA A 174 16.40 -0.83 -1.33
C ALA A 174 16.17 -0.94 0.20
N GLY A 175 16.23 -2.16 0.75
CA GLY A 175 15.91 -2.42 2.15
C GLY A 175 14.39 -2.53 2.39
N LEU A 176 14.01 -2.53 3.66
CA LEU A 176 12.63 -2.59 4.11
C LEU A 176 11.99 -1.20 4.13
N MET A 177 10.68 -1.15 4.38
CA MET A 177 9.95 0.11 4.55
C MET A 177 10.45 0.86 5.81
N ASP A 178 10.47 2.18 5.75
CA ASP A 178 10.94 3.03 6.85
C ASP A 178 9.87 3.08 7.97
N GLU A 179 10.15 2.45 9.11
CA GLU A 179 9.21 2.29 10.23
C GLU A 179 8.91 3.57 11.00
N ARG A 180 9.61 4.68 10.71
CA ARG A 180 9.29 5.99 11.26
C ARG A 180 7.93 6.48 10.78
N TYR A 181 7.47 6.01 9.61
CA TYR A 181 6.11 6.21 9.11
C TYR A 181 5.16 5.23 9.79
N PHE A 182 4.38 5.75 10.73
CA PHE A 182 3.34 4.94 11.37
C PHE A 182 2.19 4.64 10.39
N LEU A 183 1.78 5.68 9.66
CA LEU A 183 0.71 5.61 8.67
C LEU A 183 0.77 6.81 7.72
N TYR A 184 0.49 6.58 6.44
CA TYR A 184 0.59 7.50 5.29
C TYR A 184 2.03 7.91 4.95
N LEU A 185 2.28 8.00 3.66
CA LEU A 185 3.54 8.31 3.00
C LEU A 185 4.64 7.24 3.14
N GLU A 186 4.40 6.13 3.83
CA GLU A 186 5.32 4.99 3.83
C GLU A 186 5.44 4.35 2.43
N ASP A 187 4.32 4.30 1.69
CA ASP A 187 4.25 3.83 0.30
C ASP A 187 4.96 4.80 -0.65
N VAL A 188 4.73 6.09 -0.48
CA VAL A 188 5.43 7.17 -1.23
C VAL A 188 6.93 7.09 -1.00
N ASP A 189 7.35 7.01 0.26
CA ASP A 189 8.75 6.89 0.65
C ASP A 189 9.41 5.64 0.05
N TYR A 190 8.72 4.51 0.10
CA TYR A 190 9.24 3.26 -0.45
C TYR A 190 9.32 3.29 -1.96
N CYS A 191 8.36 3.92 -2.65
CA CYS A 191 8.44 4.16 -4.09
C CYS A 191 9.69 4.97 -4.47
N VAL A 192 9.97 6.06 -3.75
CA VAL A 192 11.19 6.86 -3.97
C VAL A 192 12.46 6.05 -3.67
N THR A 193 12.45 5.27 -2.58
CA THR A 193 13.56 4.41 -2.20
C THR A 193 13.86 3.36 -3.27
N ALA A 194 12.84 2.68 -3.78
CA ALA A 194 12.97 1.68 -4.86
C ALA A 194 13.47 2.31 -6.17
N LYS A 195 12.96 3.50 -6.55
CA LYS A 195 13.45 4.21 -7.73
C LYS A 195 14.91 4.61 -7.60
N ARG A 196 15.36 5.06 -6.43
CA ARG A 196 16.78 5.37 -6.18
C ARG A 196 17.68 4.14 -6.18
N ALA A 197 17.12 2.96 -5.87
CA ALA A 197 17.81 1.68 -6.02
C ALA A 197 17.81 1.17 -7.49
N GLY A 198 17.28 1.95 -8.45
CA GLY A 198 17.33 1.65 -9.88
C GLY A 198 16.13 0.90 -10.43
N PHE A 199 15.07 0.71 -9.65
CA PHE A 199 13.86 0.01 -10.08
C PHE A 199 12.80 0.94 -10.67
N ASN A 200 12.11 0.47 -11.71
CA ASN A 200 10.92 1.11 -12.24
C ASN A 200 9.67 0.63 -11.48
N LEU A 201 8.69 1.52 -11.40
CA LEU A 201 7.37 1.28 -10.82
C LEU A 201 6.34 1.30 -11.94
N LEU A 202 5.62 0.21 -12.12
CA LEU A 202 4.62 0.08 -13.18
C LEU A 202 3.22 -0.08 -12.60
N LEU A 203 2.24 0.49 -13.28
CA LEU A 203 0.84 0.16 -13.08
C LEU A 203 0.37 -0.66 -14.27
N ASP A 204 -0.24 -1.81 -14.01
CA ASP A 204 -0.83 -2.68 -15.02
C ASP A 204 -2.35 -2.50 -15.05
N PRO A 205 -2.90 -1.87 -16.10
CA PRO A 205 -4.34 -1.61 -16.20
C PRO A 205 -5.16 -2.84 -16.60
N GLN A 206 -4.52 -3.95 -17.00
CA GLN A 206 -5.22 -5.21 -17.31
C GLN A 206 -5.84 -5.84 -16.05
N VAL A 207 -5.34 -5.48 -14.88
CA VAL A 207 -5.89 -5.90 -13.60
C VAL A 207 -6.55 -4.71 -12.91
N VAL A 208 -7.81 -4.88 -12.54
CA VAL A 208 -8.56 -3.90 -11.74
C VAL A 208 -8.99 -4.57 -10.44
N VAL A 209 -8.56 -4.02 -9.32
CA VAL A 209 -9.02 -4.44 -8.00
C VAL A 209 -10.09 -3.50 -7.46
N THR A 210 -11.04 -4.02 -6.71
CA THR A 210 -12.00 -3.18 -5.98
C THR A 210 -11.40 -2.81 -4.64
N HIS A 211 -11.18 -1.53 -4.40
CA HIS A 211 -10.71 -1.00 -3.13
C HIS A 211 -11.84 -0.23 -2.46
N ARG A 212 -12.49 -0.86 -1.52
CA ARG A 212 -13.50 -0.18 -0.70
C ARG A 212 -12.75 0.63 0.33
N THR A 213 -12.46 1.90 0.01
CA THR A 213 -11.85 2.81 1.00
C THR A 213 -12.68 2.80 2.27
N SER A 214 -12.48 1.77 3.08
CA SER A 214 -13.07 1.72 4.40
C SER A 214 -12.41 2.84 5.19
N SER A 215 -13.22 3.61 5.87
CA SER A 215 -12.72 4.59 6.80
C SER A 215 -12.03 3.84 7.95
N SER A 216 -10.75 3.45 7.77
CA SER A 216 -9.90 3.00 8.89
C SER A 216 -9.90 4.03 10.02
N PHE A 217 -10.37 5.23 9.71
CA PHE A 217 -10.69 6.29 10.65
C PHE A 217 -12.10 6.80 10.39
N ALA A 218 -12.95 6.69 11.41
CA ALA A 218 -14.27 7.33 11.42
C ALA A 218 -14.15 8.86 11.31
N ASP A 219 -13.04 9.45 11.76
CA ASP A 219 -12.76 10.88 11.71
C ASP A 219 -11.66 11.22 10.69
N PRO A 220 -11.98 11.93 9.60
CA PRO A 220 -11.01 12.38 8.60
C PRO A 220 -9.85 13.20 9.16
N ARG A 221 -10.04 13.87 10.31
CA ARG A 221 -8.99 14.67 10.96
C ARG A 221 -7.84 13.81 11.47
N ALA A 222 -8.09 12.55 11.84
CA ALA A 222 -7.03 11.63 12.20
C ALA A 222 -6.08 11.35 11.03
N LYS A 223 -6.62 11.21 9.82
CA LYS A 223 -5.82 11.07 8.58
C LYS A 223 -4.88 12.26 8.38
N ILE A 224 -5.41 13.48 8.54
CA ILE A 224 -4.65 14.72 8.36
C ILE A 224 -3.48 14.78 9.35
N LYS A 225 -3.70 14.42 10.63
CA LYS A 225 -2.63 14.41 11.64
C LYS A 225 -1.48 13.45 11.29
N TYR A 226 -1.80 12.22 10.87
CA TYR A 226 -0.78 11.26 10.46
C TYR A 226 -0.05 11.72 9.20
N SER A 227 -0.76 12.20 8.18
CA SER A 227 -0.16 12.71 6.95
C SER A 227 0.75 13.92 7.22
N PHE A 228 0.33 14.84 8.09
CA PHE A 228 1.14 15.99 8.51
C PHE A 228 2.46 15.55 9.13
N ARG A 229 2.41 14.64 10.11
CA ARG A 229 3.63 14.10 10.75
C ARG A 229 4.53 13.39 9.72
N SER A 230 3.95 12.57 8.88
CA SER A 230 4.68 11.80 7.87
C SER A 230 5.34 12.71 6.81
N SER A 231 4.71 13.85 6.47
CA SER A 231 5.31 14.84 5.57
C SER A 231 6.62 15.41 6.10
N PHE A 232 6.73 15.67 7.39
CA PHE A 232 8.01 16.12 7.98
C PHE A 232 9.08 15.03 7.96
N ILE A 233 8.71 13.75 8.18
CA ILE A 233 9.65 12.64 8.04
C ILE A 233 10.17 12.58 6.59
N PHE A 234 9.25 12.70 5.61
CA PHE A 234 9.60 12.69 4.20
C PHE A 234 10.50 13.86 3.82
N ILE A 235 10.15 15.08 4.22
CA ILE A 235 10.94 16.29 3.94
C ILE A 235 12.33 16.14 4.55
N ARG A 236 12.44 15.73 5.82
CA ARG A 236 13.74 15.55 6.48
C ARG A 236 14.61 14.48 5.82
N LYS A 237 14.01 13.46 5.26
CA LYS A 237 14.74 12.36 4.60
C LYS A 237 15.24 12.75 3.21
N TRP A 238 14.40 13.45 2.43
CA TRP A 238 14.61 13.60 1.00
C TRP A 238 15.04 15.00 0.53
N TYR A 239 14.87 16.02 1.36
CA TYR A 239 15.23 17.40 1.02
C TYR A 239 16.41 17.89 1.84
N ARG A 240 17.22 18.75 1.20
CA ARG A 240 18.32 19.47 1.86
C ARG A 240 18.04 20.98 1.82
N PHE A 241 18.56 21.70 2.80
CA PHE A 241 18.50 23.17 2.81
C PHE A 241 19.25 23.75 1.60
N PRO A 242 18.74 24.81 0.92
CA PRO A 242 17.45 25.51 1.17
C PRO A 242 16.23 24.88 0.50
N GLY A 243 16.35 23.78 -0.24
CA GLY A 243 15.27 23.13 -1.01
C GLY A 243 14.11 22.60 -0.15
N ASN A 244 14.26 22.47 1.16
CA ASN A 244 13.22 22.06 2.09
C ASN A 244 12.28 23.18 2.54
N LEU A 245 12.62 24.47 2.30
CA LEU A 245 11.85 25.62 2.79
C LEU A 245 10.43 25.63 2.22
N LEU A 246 10.29 25.53 0.90
CA LEU A 246 8.99 25.57 0.25
C LEU A 246 8.11 24.36 0.59
N PRO A 247 8.60 23.10 0.58
CA PRO A 247 7.90 21.95 1.15
C PRO A 247 7.42 22.14 2.59
N ILE A 248 8.24 22.70 3.46
CA ILE A 248 7.87 22.96 4.87
C ILE A 248 6.73 23.96 4.93
N LEU A 249 6.86 25.11 4.24
CA LEU A 249 5.82 26.15 4.21
C LEU A 249 4.51 25.61 3.65
N HIS A 250 4.56 24.87 2.56
CA HIS A 250 3.38 24.21 1.99
C HIS A 250 2.73 23.25 2.99
N THR A 251 3.52 22.42 3.66
CA THR A 251 3.03 21.45 4.65
C THR A 251 2.35 22.14 5.83
N ILE A 252 2.99 23.20 6.37
CA ILE A 252 2.44 23.99 7.50
C ILE A 252 1.15 24.71 7.13
N TYR A 253 1.02 25.17 5.90
CA TYR A 253 -0.21 25.83 5.43
C TYR A 253 -1.31 24.81 5.08
N PHE A 254 -1.01 23.81 4.28
CA PHE A 254 -1.97 22.87 3.70
C PHE A 254 -2.70 22.02 4.76
N TYR A 255 -1.98 21.36 5.64
CA TYR A 255 -2.60 20.43 6.58
C TYR A 255 -3.43 21.11 7.67
N PRO A 256 -3.00 22.19 8.32
CA PRO A 256 -3.84 22.92 9.27
C PRO A 256 -5.09 23.53 8.62
N SER A 257 -4.98 24.12 7.43
CA SER A 257 -6.13 24.67 6.71
C SER A 257 -7.14 23.60 6.36
N THR A 258 -6.68 22.43 5.89
CA THR A 258 -7.53 21.27 5.61
C THR A 258 -8.19 20.73 6.87
N TYR A 259 -7.47 20.69 8.00
CA TYR A 259 -8.00 20.26 9.29
C TYR A 259 -9.14 21.20 9.78
N LEU A 260 -8.94 22.50 9.67
CA LEU A 260 -9.94 23.51 10.04
C LEU A 260 -11.20 23.39 9.15
N LEU A 261 -11.00 23.22 7.84
CA LEU A 261 -12.10 23.02 6.88
C LEU A 261 -12.96 21.79 7.22
N TRP A 262 -12.33 20.65 7.56
CA TRP A 262 -13.04 19.46 7.97
C TRP A 262 -13.74 19.61 9.32
N THR A 263 -13.12 20.32 10.26
CA THR A 263 -13.74 20.65 11.55
C THR A 263 -15.02 21.46 11.36
N TRP A 264 -14.96 22.47 10.49
CA TRP A 264 -16.13 23.30 10.15
C TRP A 264 -17.23 22.49 9.43
N LYS A 265 -16.88 21.61 8.47
CA LYS A 265 -17.84 20.72 7.80
C LYS A 265 -18.53 19.76 8.77
N ILE A 266 -17.80 19.21 9.73
CA ILE A 266 -18.36 18.30 10.75
C ILE A 266 -19.32 19.08 11.67
N PHE A 267 -18.96 20.30 12.06
CA PHE A 267 -19.81 21.17 12.87
C PHE A 267 -21.14 21.48 12.16
N ARG A 268 -21.09 21.90 10.88
CA ARG A 268 -22.29 22.16 10.08
C ARG A 268 -23.22 20.98 9.86
N ARG A 269 -22.72 19.76 9.88
CA ARG A 269 -23.56 18.54 9.74
C ARG A 269 -24.29 18.15 11.02
N LYS A 270 -23.91 18.74 12.14
CA LYS A 270 -24.52 18.48 13.45
C LYS A 270 -25.56 19.54 13.85
N MET A 271 -25.62 20.67 13.14
CA MET A 271 -26.68 21.67 13.20
C MET A 271 -27.76 21.36 12.13
#